data_3ea530fcc93491c5616972b2d574de69
#
_entry.id   3ea530fcc93491c5616972b2d574de69
#
_cell.length_a   1.000
_cell.length_b   1.000
_cell.length_c   1.000
_cell.angle_alpha   90.00
_cell.angle_beta   90.00
_cell.angle_gamma   90.00
#
_symmetry.space_group_name_H-M   'P 1'
#
loop_
_entity.id
_entity.type
_entity.pdbx_description
1 polymer ?
#
loop_
_entity_poly.entity_id
_entity_poly.type
_entity_poly.pdbx_seq_one_letter_code
_entity_poly.pdbx_strand_id
1 'polypeptide(L)'
;MTMQPLMNTYNRMSVAFDYGQGAWIYDTDGHKYLDALCGIAVTGLGHAHPAITKAISEQAGKLIHCSNLYSIPLQQELAAKLASVSGMDNVFFGNSGAEANEAAIKIARRYGHNRGVDKPTIIVMENSFHGRTLATLSATGNRAIQAGFEPLVSGFVRAPFNNLDAIRQIASNNNDVVAILVEPIQGEGGIHVPSNEYLEQLRAICDENDWLLMLDEVQTGNGRTGKYFAYQHTSIMPDVVTTAKGLGNGFPIGACLARGAAAEVFGPGNHGTTYGGSPLACATALAVVNTIVEDKLCEHAASLGQYILDGFHIQLADAPYVKEIRGKGLMIGIELTDAGTELAVLAKVKGILLNITGGGRVVRLLPPLIMSQNEADLMIHTVSKLIRIYAGDEADA
;
A
#
# COMPACT_ATOMS: atom_id res chain seq x y z
N MET A 1 12.29 1.93 37.12
CA MET A 1 11.87 2.01 35.69
C MET A 1 10.53 2.71 35.65
N THR A 2 10.45 3.90 35.09
CA THR A 2 9.18 4.57 34.85
C THR A 2 8.41 3.75 33.83
N MET A 3 7.24 3.22 34.18
CA MET A 3 6.37 2.49 33.26
C MET A 3 6.00 3.42 32.10
N GLN A 4 6.39 3.05 30.88
CA GLN A 4 5.90 3.72 29.66
C GLN A 4 4.44 3.32 29.46
N PRO A 5 3.48 4.27 29.39
CA PRO A 5 2.05 3.94 29.27
C PRO A 5 1.67 3.33 27.89
N LEU A 6 2.54 3.44 26.89
CA LEU A 6 2.34 2.85 25.57
C LEU A 6 2.81 1.40 25.55
N MET A 7 2.00 0.52 24.95
CA MET A 7 2.46 -0.85 24.65
C MET A 7 3.67 -0.83 23.72
N ASN A 8 4.68 -1.64 24.02
CA ASN A 8 5.91 -1.71 23.26
C ASN A 8 5.76 -2.58 22.02
N THR A 9 4.97 -2.12 21.05
CA THR A 9 4.68 -2.81 19.79
C THR A 9 5.53 -2.34 18.61
N TYR A 10 6.32 -1.28 18.81
CA TYR A 10 7.16 -0.67 17.76
C TYR A 10 8.57 -0.40 18.26
N ASN A 11 9.56 -0.70 17.42
CA ASN A 11 10.94 -0.27 17.64
C ASN A 11 11.11 1.16 17.08
N ARG A 12 10.83 2.17 17.94
CA ARG A 12 10.83 3.59 17.53
C ARG A 12 12.24 4.13 17.42
N MET A 13 12.52 4.87 16.34
CA MET A 13 13.71 5.72 16.27
C MET A 13 13.61 6.85 17.30
N SER A 14 14.77 7.27 17.83
CA SER A 14 14.86 8.40 18.77
C SER A 14 14.76 9.74 18.00
N VAL A 15 13.54 10.10 17.59
CA VAL A 15 13.18 11.38 17.00
C VAL A 15 11.69 11.61 17.26
N ALA A 16 11.29 12.86 17.56
CA ALA A 16 9.91 13.27 17.69
C ALA A 16 9.63 14.40 16.69
N PHE A 17 8.66 14.20 15.82
CA PHE A 17 8.28 15.19 14.82
C PHE A 17 7.20 16.11 15.38
N ASP A 18 7.28 17.39 15.02
CA ASP A 18 6.37 18.45 15.44
C ASP A 18 5.43 18.86 14.29
N TYR A 19 5.98 19.22 13.12
CA TYR A 19 5.19 19.62 11.96
C TYR A 19 5.83 19.17 10.65
N GLY A 20 5.09 19.34 9.54
CA GLY A 20 5.61 19.05 8.21
C GLY A 20 5.01 20.00 7.17
N GLN A 21 5.71 20.17 6.04
CA GLN A 21 5.27 20.95 4.89
C GLN A 21 5.80 20.36 3.59
N GLY A 22 4.92 20.05 2.66
CA GLY A 22 5.30 19.42 1.39
C GLY A 22 6.02 18.09 1.62
N ALA A 23 7.19 17.91 1.01
CA ALA A 23 8.01 16.71 1.18
C ALA A 23 8.86 16.70 2.47
N TRP A 24 8.75 17.71 3.31
CA TRP A 24 9.61 17.90 4.47
C TRP A 24 8.86 17.75 5.79
N ILE A 25 9.54 17.16 6.79
CA ILE A 25 9.06 17.05 8.15
C ILE A 25 10.13 17.58 9.12
N TYR A 26 9.69 18.16 10.23
CA TYR A 26 10.55 18.85 11.20
C TYR A 26 10.37 18.20 12.58
N ASP A 27 11.48 17.98 13.28
CA ASP A 27 11.44 17.47 14.64
C ASP A 27 11.24 18.61 15.67
N THR A 28 11.06 18.22 16.95
CA THR A 28 10.88 19.16 18.06
C THR A 28 12.08 20.04 18.33
N ASP A 29 13.27 19.72 17.81
CA ASP A 29 14.49 20.50 17.92
C ASP A 29 14.70 21.42 16.70
N GLY A 30 13.78 21.37 15.72
CA GLY A 30 13.81 22.18 14.50
C GLY A 30 14.66 21.62 13.38
N HIS A 31 15.17 20.40 13.49
CA HIS A 31 15.88 19.75 12.39
C HIS A 31 14.88 19.34 11.31
N LYS A 32 15.30 19.46 10.09
CA LYS A 32 14.48 19.24 8.89
C LYS A 32 14.91 17.93 8.20
N TYR A 33 13.90 17.14 7.77
CA TYR A 33 14.12 15.87 7.10
C TYR A 33 13.30 15.80 5.82
N LEU A 34 13.93 15.35 4.73
CA LEU A 34 13.22 14.97 3.50
C LEU A 34 12.50 13.62 3.75
N ASP A 35 11.18 13.62 3.67
CA ASP A 35 10.38 12.41 3.93
C ASP A 35 10.28 11.56 2.65
N ALA A 36 11.25 10.69 2.45
CA ALA A 36 11.25 9.72 1.36
C ALA A 36 10.51 8.41 1.72
N LEU A 37 9.71 8.41 2.80
CA LEU A 37 8.92 7.26 3.26
C LEU A 37 7.42 7.54 3.33
N CYS A 38 7.03 8.79 3.63
CA CYS A 38 5.63 9.23 3.72
C CYS A 38 4.77 8.39 4.66
N GLY A 39 5.29 7.99 5.84
CA GLY A 39 4.56 7.11 6.74
C GLY A 39 4.22 5.74 6.11
N ILE A 40 5.07 5.24 5.23
CA ILE A 40 4.89 4.03 4.41
C ILE A 40 3.78 4.22 3.35
N ALA A 41 4.01 5.15 2.42
CA ALA A 41 3.11 5.51 1.32
C ALA A 41 1.74 6.08 1.77
N VAL A 42 1.69 6.72 2.93
CA VAL A 42 0.44 7.31 3.48
C VAL A 42 0.25 8.76 3.03
N THR A 43 1.24 9.64 3.29
CA THR A 43 1.15 11.07 2.98
C THR A 43 1.61 11.35 1.55
N GLY A 44 0.86 10.81 0.57
CA GLY A 44 1.20 10.93 -0.86
C GLY A 44 1.21 12.36 -1.37
N LEU A 45 0.38 13.23 -0.82
CA LEU A 45 0.37 14.67 -1.13
C LEU A 45 1.30 15.49 -0.22
N GLY A 46 2.20 14.80 0.51
CA GLY A 46 3.06 15.44 1.48
C GLY A 46 2.32 15.92 2.73
N HIS A 47 3.03 16.70 3.54
CA HIS A 47 2.56 17.22 4.81
C HIS A 47 1.86 18.57 4.63
N ALA A 48 0.82 18.82 5.46
CA ALA A 48 0.05 20.07 5.51
C ALA A 48 -0.43 20.57 4.13
N HIS A 49 -0.85 19.64 3.25
CA HIS A 49 -1.34 20.01 1.92
C HIS A 49 -2.57 20.92 2.02
N PRO A 50 -2.59 22.09 1.33
CA PRO A 50 -3.64 23.09 1.52
C PRO A 50 -5.06 22.56 1.29
N ALA A 51 -5.28 21.76 0.23
CA ALA A 51 -6.59 21.20 -0.08
C ALA A 51 -7.08 20.27 1.03
N ILE A 52 -6.17 19.45 1.61
CA ILE A 52 -6.50 18.50 2.68
C ILE A 52 -6.79 19.24 3.98
N THR A 53 -5.93 20.18 4.35
CA THR A 53 -6.12 21.04 5.54
C THR A 53 -7.46 21.75 5.48
N LYS A 54 -7.81 22.33 4.32
CA LYS A 54 -9.09 23.01 4.09
C LYS A 54 -10.26 22.03 4.25
N ALA A 55 -10.23 20.88 3.56
CA ALA A 55 -11.33 19.90 3.62
C ALA A 55 -11.59 19.40 5.04
N ILE A 56 -10.53 19.10 5.80
CA ILE A 56 -10.63 18.67 7.22
C ILE A 56 -11.22 19.79 8.07
N SER A 57 -10.68 21.01 7.98
CA SER A 57 -11.09 22.13 8.83
C SER A 57 -12.56 22.53 8.58
N GLU A 58 -12.98 22.62 7.32
CA GLU A 58 -14.34 22.96 6.95
C GLU A 58 -15.34 21.87 7.35
N GLN A 59 -15.01 20.59 7.08
CA GLN A 59 -15.93 19.49 7.39
C GLN A 59 -16.01 19.21 8.89
N ALA A 60 -14.91 19.37 9.64
CA ALA A 60 -14.91 19.24 11.09
C ALA A 60 -15.85 20.26 11.77
N GLY A 61 -15.96 21.47 11.18
CA GLY A 61 -16.90 22.49 11.64
C GLY A 61 -18.37 22.26 11.27
N LYS A 62 -18.66 21.27 10.41
CA LYS A 62 -20.02 20.95 9.94
C LYS A 62 -20.58 19.68 10.60
N LEU A 63 -19.97 18.54 10.30
CA LEU A 63 -20.42 17.23 10.76
C LEU A 63 -19.28 16.22 10.64
N ILE A 64 -18.83 15.69 11.77
CA ILE A 64 -17.76 14.68 11.82
C ILE A 64 -18.31 13.28 11.52
N HIS A 65 -19.42 12.90 12.16
CA HIS A 65 -20.00 11.57 12.11
C HIS A 65 -21.52 11.62 12.29
N CYS A 66 -22.25 10.70 11.63
CA CYS A 66 -23.70 10.57 11.79
C CYS A 66 -24.22 9.11 11.73
N SER A 67 -23.36 8.10 11.63
CA SER A 67 -23.70 6.68 11.42
C SER A 67 -24.12 6.34 9.98
N ASN A 68 -23.77 5.11 9.55
CA ASN A 68 -24.22 4.51 8.29
C ASN A 68 -25.69 4.05 8.31
N LEU A 69 -26.44 4.36 9.37
CA LEU A 69 -27.89 4.24 9.40
C LEU A 69 -28.59 5.32 8.55
N TYR A 70 -27.88 6.38 8.22
CA TYR A 70 -28.38 7.51 7.43
C TYR A 70 -27.59 7.67 6.14
N SER A 71 -28.19 8.30 5.13
CA SER A 71 -27.48 8.67 3.92
C SER A 71 -26.42 9.73 4.20
N ILE A 72 -25.23 9.53 3.66
CA ILE A 72 -24.09 10.46 3.76
C ILE A 72 -23.75 10.93 2.34
N PRO A 73 -24.14 12.15 1.91
CA PRO A 73 -23.90 12.62 0.55
C PRO A 73 -22.42 12.56 0.13
N LEU A 74 -21.50 12.96 1.00
CA LEU A 74 -20.05 12.89 0.73
C LEU A 74 -19.55 11.46 0.53
N GLN A 75 -20.17 10.47 1.18
CA GLN A 75 -19.85 9.06 0.98
C GLN A 75 -20.24 8.59 -0.42
N GLN A 76 -21.43 9.01 -0.90
CA GLN A 76 -21.92 8.72 -2.25
C GLN A 76 -21.03 9.39 -3.31
N GLU A 77 -20.65 10.65 -3.08
CA GLU A 77 -19.76 11.40 -3.96
C GLU A 77 -18.37 10.75 -4.06
N LEU A 78 -17.79 10.36 -2.93
CA LEU A 78 -16.50 9.66 -2.89
C LEU A 78 -16.60 8.28 -3.59
N ALA A 79 -17.68 7.54 -3.36
CA ALA A 79 -17.89 6.25 -4.01
C ALA A 79 -17.99 6.41 -5.54
N ALA A 80 -18.75 7.40 -6.03
CA ALA A 80 -18.85 7.70 -7.45
C ALA A 80 -17.49 8.11 -8.06
N LYS A 81 -16.71 8.91 -7.31
CA LYS A 81 -15.38 9.33 -7.77
C LYS A 81 -14.42 8.15 -7.84
N LEU A 82 -14.39 7.28 -6.82
CA LEU A 82 -13.57 6.07 -6.81
C LEU A 82 -13.99 5.10 -7.92
N ALA A 83 -15.28 4.88 -8.13
CA ALA A 83 -15.81 4.08 -9.25
C ALA A 83 -15.31 4.63 -10.60
N SER A 84 -15.38 5.96 -10.79
CA SER A 84 -14.94 6.61 -12.02
C SER A 84 -13.43 6.43 -12.30
N VAL A 85 -12.56 6.52 -11.29
CA VAL A 85 -11.11 6.39 -11.49
C VAL A 85 -10.64 4.94 -11.55
N SER A 86 -11.45 3.99 -11.03
CA SER A 86 -11.11 2.56 -10.98
C SER A 86 -11.82 1.72 -12.04
N GLY A 87 -13.00 2.10 -12.50
CA GLY A 87 -13.88 1.25 -13.32
C GLY A 87 -14.57 0.14 -12.52
N MET A 88 -14.59 0.24 -11.17
CA MET A 88 -15.33 -0.65 -10.27
C MET A 88 -16.77 -0.18 -10.11
N ASP A 89 -17.68 -1.06 -9.66
CA ASP A 89 -19.13 -0.76 -9.64
C ASP A 89 -19.56 -0.13 -8.32
N ASN A 90 -19.07 -0.64 -7.16
CA ASN A 90 -19.47 -0.15 -5.85
C ASN A 90 -18.32 -0.18 -4.84
N VAL A 91 -18.54 0.47 -3.69
CA VAL A 91 -17.49 0.69 -2.68
C VAL A 91 -18.07 0.46 -1.28
N PHE A 92 -17.35 -0.30 -0.46
CA PHE A 92 -17.50 -0.34 0.98
C PHE A 92 -16.37 0.44 1.63
N PHE A 93 -16.67 1.34 2.57
CA PHE A 93 -15.69 2.13 3.29
C PHE A 93 -15.39 1.56 4.68
N GLY A 94 -14.11 1.43 5.00
CA GLY A 94 -13.58 1.16 6.33
C GLY A 94 -12.66 2.30 6.81
N ASN A 95 -11.83 2.01 7.81
CA ASN A 95 -10.92 3.00 8.42
C ASN A 95 -9.44 2.69 8.14
N SER A 96 -9.15 1.55 7.55
CA SER A 96 -7.79 1.05 7.33
C SER A 96 -7.72 0.07 6.17
N GLY A 97 -6.50 -0.21 5.69
CA GLY A 97 -6.27 -1.27 4.71
C GLY A 97 -6.62 -2.66 5.24
N ALA A 98 -6.40 -2.90 6.54
CA ALA A 98 -6.80 -4.16 7.16
C ALA A 98 -8.32 -4.37 7.10
N GLU A 99 -9.12 -3.35 7.42
CA GLU A 99 -10.58 -3.43 7.30
C GLU A 99 -11.05 -3.57 5.85
N ALA A 100 -10.39 -2.92 4.90
CA ALA A 100 -10.67 -3.10 3.47
C ALA A 100 -10.39 -4.55 3.02
N ASN A 101 -9.27 -5.13 3.46
CA ASN A 101 -8.92 -6.53 3.17
C ASN A 101 -9.83 -7.53 3.91
N GLU A 102 -10.29 -7.23 5.13
CA GLU A 102 -11.32 -8.03 5.81
C GLU A 102 -12.63 -8.08 4.99
N ALA A 103 -13.05 -6.95 4.40
CA ALA A 103 -14.20 -6.90 3.50
C ALA A 103 -13.97 -7.78 2.26
N ALA A 104 -12.80 -7.69 1.62
CA ALA A 104 -12.44 -8.51 0.45
C ALA A 104 -12.44 -10.01 0.79
N ILE A 105 -11.85 -10.42 1.92
CA ILE A 105 -11.84 -11.81 2.39
C ILE A 105 -13.27 -12.31 2.64
N LYS A 106 -14.14 -11.47 3.23
CA LYS A 106 -15.54 -11.82 3.46
C LYS A 106 -16.34 -11.91 2.16
N ILE A 107 -16.08 -11.04 1.17
CA ILE A 107 -16.66 -11.14 -0.18
C ILE A 107 -16.29 -12.51 -0.78
N ALA A 108 -15.02 -12.87 -0.80
CA ALA A 108 -14.57 -14.15 -1.36
C ALA A 108 -15.22 -15.36 -0.69
N ARG A 109 -15.29 -15.39 0.65
CA ARG A 109 -15.92 -16.46 1.38
C ARG A 109 -17.41 -16.60 1.06
N ARG A 110 -18.14 -15.49 1.09
CA ARG A 110 -19.55 -15.49 0.80
C ARG A 110 -19.85 -15.82 -0.68
N TYR A 111 -19.02 -15.33 -1.60
CA TYR A 111 -19.06 -15.71 -3.01
C TYR A 111 -18.96 -17.24 -3.18
N GLY A 112 -17.99 -17.87 -2.49
CA GLY A 112 -17.84 -19.33 -2.50
C GLY A 112 -19.06 -20.05 -1.94
N HIS A 113 -19.57 -19.62 -0.78
CA HIS A 113 -20.77 -20.23 -0.19
C HIS A 113 -22.01 -20.08 -1.10
N ASN A 114 -22.19 -18.93 -1.75
CA ASN A 114 -23.29 -18.73 -2.71
C ASN A 114 -23.21 -19.69 -3.91
N ARG A 115 -22.01 -20.26 -4.18
CA ARG A 115 -21.75 -21.23 -5.23
C ARG A 115 -21.69 -22.69 -4.70
N GLY A 116 -22.03 -22.91 -3.44
CA GLY A 116 -22.04 -24.24 -2.82
C GLY A 116 -20.69 -24.77 -2.37
N VAL A 117 -19.67 -23.93 -2.27
CA VAL A 117 -18.35 -24.32 -1.73
C VAL A 117 -18.40 -24.24 -0.21
N ASP A 118 -18.28 -25.40 0.47
CA ASP A 118 -18.41 -25.48 1.93
C ASP A 118 -17.23 -24.84 2.69
N LYS A 119 -16.03 -24.91 2.13
CA LYS A 119 -14.79 -24.43 2.75
C LYS A 119 -14.04 -23.45 1.84
N PRO A 120 -14.64 -22.28 1.52
CA PRO A 120 -14.03 -21.33 0.60
C PRO A 120 -12.59 -21.01 0.96
N THR A 121 -11.68 -21.26 0.03
CA THR A 121 -10.25 -21.08 0.19
C THR A 121 -9.76 -19.96 -0.72
N ILE A 122 -8.88 -19.12 -0.20
CA ILE A 122 -8.27 -17.99 -0.92
C ILE A 122 -6.79 -18.29 -1.13
N ILE A 123 -6.30 -18.18 -2.36
CA ILE A 123 -4.86 -18.21 -2.64
C ILE A 123 -4.26 -16.87 -2.24
N VAL A 124 -3.19 -16.90 -1.45
CA VAL A 124 -2.41 -15.74 -1.03
C VAL A 124 -0.94 -15.97 -1.30
N MET A 125 -0.14 -14.90 -1.39
CA MET A 125 1.27 -15.02 -1.79
C MET A 125 2.19 -15.11 -0.58
N GLU A 126 3.29 -15.86 -0.72
CA GLU A 126 4.42 -15.80 0.20
C GLU A 126 4.99 -14.37 0.24
N ASN A 127 5.50 -13.95 1.39
CA ASN A 127 6.05 -12.61 1.65
C ASN A 127 5.06 -11.45 1.47
N SER A 128 3.76 -11.72 1.31
CA SER A 128 2.73 -10.69 1.24
C SER A 128 2.46 -10.05 2.60
N PHE A 129 1.83 -8.86 2.56
CA PHE A 129 1.34 -8.18 3.76
C PHE A 129 -0.06 -7.62 3.52
N HIS A 130 -1.06 -8.14 4.24
CA HIS A 130 -2.46 -7.74 4.08
C HIS A 130 -3.08 -7.09 5.32
N GLY A 131 -2.38 -7.07 6.46
CA GLY A 131 -2.84 -6.42 7.70
C GLY A 131 -2.49 -7.19 8.98
N ARG A 132 -3.03 -6.70 10.11
CA ARG A 132 -2.76 -7.22 11.46
C ARG A 132 -4.00 -7.73 12.21
N THR A 133 -5.19 -7.68 11.61
CA THR A 133 -6.38 -8.36 12.15
C THR A 133 -6.24 -9.87 11.92
N LEU A 134 -6.98 -10.69 12.66
CA LEU A 134 -6.73 -12.15 12.64
C LEU A 134 -6.87 -12.75 11.24
N ALA A 135 -7.85 -12.36 10.42
CA ALA A 135 -7.97 -12.91 9.07
C ALA A 135 -6.90 -12.33 8.12
N THR A 136 -6.64 -11.03 8.16
CA THR A 136 -5.59 -10.43 7.32
C THR A 136 -4.18 -10.86 7.73
N LEU A 137 -3.94 -11.10 9.03
CA LEU A 137 -2.71 -11.70 9.54
C LEU A 137 -2.54 -13.13 9.01
N SER A 138 -3.63 -13.91 8.99
CA SER A 138 -3.62 -15.28 8.45
C SER A 138 -3.37 -15.30 6.94
N ALA A 139 -3.88 -14.31 6.19
CA ALA A 139 -3.62 -14.13 4.77
C ALA A 139 -2.17 -13.66 4.48
N THR A 140 -1.56 -12.91 5.38
CA THR A 140 -0.19 -12.37 5.24
C THR A 140 0.84 -13.50 5.15
N GLY A 141 1.78 -13.39 4.19
CA GLY A 141 2.79 -14.41 3.89
C GLY A 141 4.03 -14.38 4.77
N ASN A 142 4.00 -13.77 5.94
CA ASN A 142 5.15 -13.62 6.84
C ASN A 142 4.94 -14.37 8.16
N ARG A 143 5.63 -15.49 8.33
CA ARG A 143 5.53 -16.34 9.53
C ARG A 143 6.00 -15.65 10.82
N ALA A 144 6.98 -14.76 10.74
CA ALA A 144 7.50 -14.09 11.93
C ALA A 144 6.47 -13.20 12.62
N ILE A 145 5.53 -12.63 11.85
CA ILE A 145 4.46 -11.79 12.41
C ILE A 145 3.22 -12.60 12.79
N GLN A 146 3.10 -13.86 12.36
CA GLN A 146 2.01 -14.76 12.71
C GLN A 146 2.30 -15.52 14.02
N ALA A 147 3.57 -15.77 14.32
CA ALA A 147 4.01 -16.56 15.47
C ALA A 147 3.45 -16.01 16.78
N GLY A 148 2.81 -16.87 17.56
CA GLY A 148 2.19 -16.56 18.86
C GLY A 148 0.74 -16.10 18.77
N PHE A 149 0.14 -16.07 17.56
CA PHE A 149 -1.27 -15.70 17.35
C PHE A 149 -2.10 -16.87 16.83
N GLU A 150 -1.57 -18.09 16.90
CA GLU A 150 -2.29 -19.33 16.56
C GLU A 150 -3.42 -19.63 17.58
N PRO A 151 -4.54 -20.27 17.16
CA PRO A 151 -4.78 -20.80 15.82
C PRO A 151 -5.13 -19.70 14.81
N LEU A 152 -4.48 -19.74 13.64
CA LEU A 152 -4.78 -18.82 12.56
C LEU A 152 -6.16 -19.11 11.94
N VAL A 153 -6.76 -18.12 11.30
CA VAL A 153 -8.00 -18.27 10.54
C VAL A 153 -7.76 -19.18 9.34
N SER A 154 -8.55 -20.24 9.21
CA SER A 154 -8.49 -21.20 8.09
C SER A 154 -9.03 -20.62 6.78
N GLY A 155 -8.80 -21.33 5.67
CA GLY A 155 -9.29 -20.97 4.33
C GLY A 155 -8.30 -20.12 3.53
N PHE A 156 -6.99 -20.29 3.79
CA PHE A 156 -5.91 -19.72 2.99
C PHE A 156 -4.93 -20.81 2.55
N VAL A 157 -4.50 -20.75 1.30
CA VAL A 157 -3.40 -21.53 0.72
C VAL A 157 -2.36 -20.61 0.13
N ARG A 158 -1.08 -20.94 0.28
CA ARG A 158 0.02 -20.06 -0.15
C ARG A 158 0.68 -20.53 -1.42
N ALA A 159 1.00 -19.60 -2.30
CA ALA A 159 1.83 -19.79 -3.47
C ALA A 159 3.01 -18.82 -3.45
N PRO A 160 4.16 -19.18 -4.02
CA PRO A 160 5.24 -18.21 -4.26
C PRO A 160 4.76 -17.08 -5.17
N PHE A 161 5.13 -15.84 -4.84
CA PHE A 161 4.81 -14.68 -5.68
C PHE A 161 5.47 -14.81 -7.05
N ASN A 162 4.78 -14.37 -8.10
CA ASN A 162 5.23 -14.45 -9.50
C ASN A 162 5.49 -15.89 -10.00
N ASN A 163 4.83 -16.91 -9.42
CA ASN A 163 4.92 -18.31 -9.84
C ASN A 163 3.54 -18.85 -10.24
N LEU A 164 3.23 -18.76 -11.52
CA LEU A 164 1.94 -19.19 -12.09
C LEU A 164 1.75 -20.70 -12.07
N ASP A 165 2.84 -21.49 -12.18
CA ASP A 165 2.75 -22.95 -12.15
C ASP A 165 2.31 -23.46 -10.79
N ALA A 166 2.79 -22.84 -9.69
CA ALA A 166 2.32 -23.17 -8.36
C ALA A 166 0.81 -22.88 -8.19
N ILE A 167 0.31 -21.79 -8.79
CA ILE A 167 -1.11 -21.44 -8.75
C ILE A 167 -1.94 -22.44 -9.55
N ARG A 168 -1.51 -22.83 -10.76
CA ARG A 168 -2.14 -23.88 -11.59
C ARG A 168 -2.16 -25.24 -10.88
N GLN A 169 -1.08 -25.59 -10.17
CA GLN A 169 -1.01 -26.80 -9.38
C GLN A 169 -2.02 -26.79 -8.22
N ILE A 170 -2.19 -25.65 -7.55
CA ILE A 170 -3.23 -25.50 -6.52
C ILE A 170 -4.61 -25.64 -7.15
N ALA A 171 -4.86 -25.02 -8.29
CA ALA A 171 -6.13 -25.12 -9.04
C ALA A 171 -6.49 -26.57 -9.33
N SER A 172 -5.52 -27.36 -9.78
CA SER A 172 -5.74 -28.76 -10.13
C SER A 172 -6.01 -29.69 -8.94
N ASN A 173 -5.62 -29.29 -7.71
CA ASN A 173 -5.66 -30.14 -6.52
C ASN A 173 -6.59 -29.65 -5.43
N ASN A 174 -7.21 -28.47 -5.56
CA ASN A 174 -8.07 -27.90 -4.53
C ASN A 174 -9.33 -27.23 -5.14
N ASN A 175 -10.43 -27.95 -5.08
CA ASN A 175 -11.74 -27.50 -5.59
C ASN A 175 -12.43 -26.46 -4.70
N ASP A 176 -11.90 -26.19 -3.50
CA ASP A 176 -12.48 -25.22 -2.56
C ASP A 176 -11.98 -23.79 -2.83
N VAL A 177 -11.05 -23.61 -3.76
CA VAL A 177 -10.53 -22.26 -4.09
C VAL A 177 -11.62 -21.42 -4.75
N VAL A 178 -11.77 -20.19 -4.28
CA VAL A 178 -12.79 -19.24 -4.75
C VAL A 178 -12.21 -17.88 -5.16
N ALA A 179 -10.98 -17.58 -4.78
CA ALA A 179 -10.34 -16.29 -5.07
C ALA A 179 -8.80 -16.37 -4.97
N ILE A 180 -8.16 -15.40 -5.59
CA ILE A 180 -6.75 -15.04 -5.38
C ILE A 180 -6.72 -13.64 -4.76
N LEU A 181 -5.97 -13.45 -3.67
CA LEU A 181 -5.65 -12.13 -3.09
C LEU A 181 -4.16 -11.86 -3.25
N VAL A 182 -3.81 -10.80 -3.96
CA VAL A 182 -2.42 -10.47 -4.31
C VAL A 182 -2.16 -8.97 -4.29
N GLU A 183 -0.97 -8.56 -3.83
CA GLU A 183 -0.44 -7.20 -4.04
C GLU A 183 0.10 -7.12 -5.49
N PRO A 184 -0.27 -6.13 -6.32
CA PRO A 184 0.32 -5.97 -7.66
C PRO A 184 1.85 -5.81 -7.63
N ILE A 185 2.36 -5.16 -6.60
CA ILE A 185 3.78 -5.09 -6.24
C ILE A 185 3.85 -5.34 -4.73
N GLN A 186 4.61 -6.34 -4.31
CA GLN A 186 4.76 -6.61 -2.88
C GLN A 186 5.55 -5.51 -2.19
N GLY A 187 4.91 -4.78 -1.27
CA GLY A 187 5.53 -3.65 -0.58
C GLY A 187 6.45 -4.06 0.55
N GLU A 188 5.90 -4.68 1.59
CA GLU A 188 6.64 -5.12 2.79
C GLU A 188 7.59 -6.28 2.49
N GLY A 189 7.29 -7.09 1.49
CA GLY A 189 8.15 -8.18 1.02
C GLY A 189 9.49 -7.72 0.43
N GLY A 190 9.61 -6.45 0.00
CA GLY A 190 10.86 -5.91 -0.56
C GLY A 190 10.72 -5.22 -1.92
N ILE A 191 9.60 -4.58 -2.19
CA ILE A 191 9.31 -3.94 -3.48
C ILE A 191 9.50 -4.91 -4.66
N HIS A 192 8.88 -6.10 -4.56
CA HIS A 192 8.94 -7.08 -5.63
C HIS A 192 7.95 -6.74 -6.74
N VAL A 193 8.48 -6.33 -7.88
CA VAL A 193 7.72 -6.08 -9.11
C VAL A 193 7.63 -7.39 -9.89
N PRO A 194 6.42 -7.90 -10.21
CA PRO A 194 6.28 -9.15 -10.93
C PRO A 194 6.60 -8.97 -12.43
N SER A 195 6.63 -10.08 -13.19
CA SER A 195 6.70 -10.04 -14.64
C SER A 195 5.48 -9.28 -15.23
N ASN A 196 5.67 -8.71 -16.41
CA ASN A 196 4.63 -7.85 -17.02
C ASN A 196 3.30 -8.59 -17.24
N GLU A 197 3.36 -9.89 -17.53
CA GLU A 197 2.18 -10.72 -17.82
C GLU A 197 1.55 -11.34 -16.56
N TYR A 198 2.13 -11.17 -15.38
CA TYR A 198 1.70 -11.89 -14.18
C TYR A 198 0.23 -11.65 -13.83
N LEU A 199 -0.20 -10.39 -13.75
CA LEU A 199 -1.59 -10.06 -13.42
C LEU A 199 -2.56 -10.51 -14.52
N GLU A 200 -2.16 -10.45 -15.78
CA GLU A 200 -2.97 -10.90 -16.91
C GLU A 200 -3.17 -12.43 -16.87
N GLN A 201 -2.11 -13.17 -16.55
CA GLN A 201 -2.20 -14.62 -16.38
C GLN A 201 -3.00 -15.01 -15.12
N LEU A 202 -2.90 -14.25 -14.02
CA LEU A 202 -3.78 -14.45 -12.86
C LEU A 202 -5.24 -14.24 -13.21
N ARG A 203 -5.57 -13.22 -13.99
CA ARG A 203 -6.93 -12.97 -14.46
C ARG A 203 -7.43 -14.16 -15.30
N ALA A 204 -6.63 -14.64 -16.24
CA ALA A 204 -6.99 -15.80 -17.06
C ALA A 204 -7.27 -17.05 -16.20
N ILE A 205 -6.38 -17.35 -15.23
CA ILE A 205 -6.60 -18.49 -14.31
C ILE A 205 -7.88 -18.31 -13.49
N CYS A 206 -8.17 -17.10 -13.02
CA CYS A 206 -9.41 -16.83 -12.29
C CYS A 206 -10.63 -17.02 -13.18
N ASP A 207 -10.61 -16.57 -14.43
CA ASP A 207 -11.71 -16.72 -15.39
C ASP A 207 -11.97 -18.21 -15.74
N GLU A 208 -10.90 -19.00 -15.94
CA GLU A 208 -10.99 -20.43 -16.22
C GLU A 208 -11.62 -21.23 -15.06
N ASN A 209 -11.50 -20.75 -13.82
CA ASN A 209 -11.93 -21.47 -12.63
C ASN A 209 -13.14 -20.80 -11.93
N ASP A 210 -13.70 -19.74 -12.48
CA ASP A 210 -14.73 -18.92 -11.84
C ASP A 210 -14.30 -18.37 -10.46
N TRP A 211 -13.05 -17.96 -10.29
CA TRP A 211 -12.53 -17.35 -9.08
C TRP A 211 -12.53 -15.82 -9.15
N LEU A 212 -12.61 -15.19 -7.99
CA LEU A 212 -12.40 -13.74 -7.90
C LEU A 212 -10.90 -13.41 -7.92
N LEU A 213 -10.51 -12.45 -8.76
CA LEU A 213 -9.21 -11.79 -8.67
C LEU A 213 -9.34 -10.57 -7.77
N MET A 214 -8.69 -10.60 -6.61
CA MET A 214 -8.71 -9.53 -5.61
C MET A 214 -7.31 -8.91 -5.51
N LEU A 215 -7.22 -7.60 -5.72
CA LEU A 215 -5.97 -6.87 -5.68
C LEU A 215 -5.88 -6.00 -4.43
N ASP A 216 -4.85 -6.25 -3.62
CA ASP A 216 -4.49 -5.38 -2.51
C ASP A 216 -3.66 -4.20 -3.02
N GLU A 217 -4.33 -3.10 -3.28
CA GLU A 217 -3.74 -1.83 -3.74
C GLU A 217 -3.56 -0.82 -2.59
N VAL A 218 -3.50 -1.30 -1.36
CA VAL A 218 -3.33 -0.45 -0.16
C VAL A 218 -2.02 0.33 -0.22
N GLN A 219 -0.95 -0.23 -0.79
CA GLN A 219 0.32 0.48 -0.96
C GLN A 219 0.55 0.96 -2.40
N THR A 220 0.08 0.25 -3.40
CA THR A 220 0.32 0.53 -4.82
C THR A 220 -0.66 1.53 -5.44
N GLY A 221 -1.84 1.70 -4.83
CA GLY A 221 -2.89 2.61 -5.31
C GLY A 221 -2.61 4.09 -5.06
N ASN A 222 -3.60 4.91 -5.38
CA ASN A 222 -3.61 6.36 -5.16
C ASN A 222 -2.44 7.08 -5.85
N GLY A 223 -2.12 6.68 -7.09
CA GLY A 223 -1.10 7.34 -7.92
C GLY A 223 0.34 6.84 -7.72
N ARG A 224 0.59 6.01 -6.69
CA ARG A 224 1.94 5.60 -6.25
C ARG A 224 2.82 5.02 -7.36
N THR A 225 2.24 4.21 -8.25
CA THR A 225 2.99 3.52 -9.32
C THR A 225 2.97 4.26 -10.66
N GLY A 226 2.38 5.46 -10.73
CA GLY A 226 2.24 6.22 -11.98
C GLY A 226 0.91 6.02 -12.71
N LYS A 227 0.00 5.24 -12.13
CA LYS A 227 -1.42 5.14 -12.47
C LYS A 227 -2.21 5.25 -11.18
N TYR A 228 -3.53 5.55 -11.25
CA TYR A 228 -4.33 5.68 -10.03
C TYR A 228 -4.34 4.37 -9.23
N PHE A 229 -4.53 3.23 -9.90
CA PHE A 229 -4.28 1.88 -9.39
C PHE A 229 -3.25 1.15 -10.24
N ALA A 230 -2.44 0.27 -9.63
CA ALA A 230 -1.35 -0.41 -10.33
C ALA A 230 -1.85 -1.36 -11.43
N TYR A 231 -3.02 -2.01 -11.27
CA TYR A 231 -3.57 -2.86 -12.33
C TYR A 231 -3.84 -2.10 -13.65
N GLN A 232 -4.00 -0.78 -13.61
CA GLN A 232 -4.21 0.05 -14.81
C GLN A 232 -2.96 0.17 -15.70
N HIS A 233 -1.83 -0.43 -15.29
CA HIS A 233 -0.68 -0.66 -16.17
C HIS A 233 -0.87 -1.87 -17.10
N THR A 234 -1.92 -2.65 -16.89
CA THR A 234 -2.30 -3.83 -17.65
C THR A 234 -3.67 -3.63 -18.32
N SER A 235 -4.12 -4.62 -19.08
CA SER A 235 -5.45 -4.60 -19.71
C SER A 235 -6.55 -5.24 -18.86
N ILE A 236 -6.22 -5.78 -17.67
CA ILE A 236 -7.18 -6.53 -16.84
C ILE A 236 -8.11 -5.62 -16.04
N MET A 237 -9.24 -6.22 -15.65
CA MET A 237 -10.11 -5.69 -14.60
C MET A 237 -10.21 -6.73 -13.49
N PRO A 238 -9.84 -6.37 -12.24
CA PRO A 238 -10.05 -7.25 -11.08
C PRO A 238 -11.52 -7.25 -10.65
N ASP A 239 -11.90 -8.24 -9.84
CA ASP A 239 -13.24 -8.31 -9.25
C ASP A 239 -13.33 -7.50 -7.95
N VAL A 240 -12.21 -7.41 -7.21
CA VAL A 240 -12.11 -6.64 -5.97
C VAL A 240 -10.79 -5.88 -5.93
N VAL A 241 -10.84 -4.64 -5.47
CA VAL A 241 -9.66 -3.79 -5.21
C VAL A 241 -9.77 -3.24 -3.79
N THR A 242 -8.73 -3.37 -2.99
CA THR A 242 -8.66 -2.70 -1.68
C THR A 242 -7.67 -1.54 -1.71
N THR A 243 -8.01 -0.46 -1.03
CA THR A 243 -7.16 0.73 -0.93
C THR A 243 -7.28 1.39 0.44
N ALA A 244 -6.27 2.14 0.84
CA ALA A 244 -6.21 2.93 2.07
C ALA A 244 -5.01 3.90 1.98
N LYS A 245 -4.23 4.07 3.06
CA LYS A 245 -2.98 4.85 3.10
C LYS A 245 -3.11 6.20 2.36
N GLY A 246 -2.58 6.26 1.12
CA GLY A 246 -2.64 7.44 0.27
C GLY A 246 -4.05 7.99 0.04
N LEU A 247 -5.10 7.18 0.15
CA LEU A 247 -6.49 7.62 0.01
C LEU A 247 -6.88 8.71 1.01
N GLY A 248 -6.33 8.66 2.23
CA GLY A 248 -6.63 9.64 3.29
C GLY A 248 -5.54 10.68 3.50
N ASN A 249 -4.38 10.54 2.86
CA ASN A 249 -3.20 11.40 3.07
C ASN A 249 -2.88 11.66 4.55
N GLY A 250 -2.97 10.60 5.39
CA GLY A 250 -2.76 10.66 6.85
C GLY A 250 -4.06 10.56 7.66
N PHE A 251 -5.22 10.86 7.08
CA PHE A 251 -6.50 10.61 7.74
C PHE A 251 -6.92 9.13 7.61
N PRO A 252 -7.39 8.48 8.69
CA PRO A 252 -7.78 7.07 8.64
C PRO A 252 -9.00 6.83 7.73
N ILE A 253 -8.79 6.17 6.62
CA ILE A 253 -9.82 5.67 5.71
C ILE A 253 -9.27 4.49 4.91
N GLY A 254 -10.12 3.51 4.63
CA GLY A 254 -9.89 2.41 3.70
C GLY A 254 -11.13 2.17 2.86
N ALA A 255 -10.96 1.53 1.73
CA ALA A 255 -12.08 1.18 0.85
C ALA A 255 -11.83 -0.19 0.21
N CYS A 256 -12.92 -0.96 0.11
CA CYS A 256 -13.01 -2.18 -0.68
C CYS A 256 -13.97 -1.91 -1.84
N LEU A 257 -13.44 -1.92 -3.05
CA LEU A 257 -14.18 -1.71 -4.28
C LEU A 257 -14.48 -3.08 -4.90
N ALA A 258 -15.67 -3.27 -5.44
CA ALA A 258 -16.07 -4.52 -6.06
C ALA A 258 -16.73 -4.29 -7.42
N ARG A 259 -16.67 -5.32 -8.28
CA ARG A 259 -17.25 -5.29 -9.62
C ARG A 259 -17.96 -6.60 -9.96
N GLY A 260 -18.99 -6.52 -10.82
CA GLY A 260 -19.72 -7.67 -11.33
C GLY A 260 -20.29 -8.55 -10.20
N ALA A 261 -20.06 -9.85 -10.27
CA ALA A 261 -20.56 -10.78 -9.26
C ALA A 261 -20.07 -10.48 -7.83
N ALA A 262 -18.87 -9.94 -7.67
CA ALA A 262 -18.35 -9.55 -6.36
C ALA A 262 -19.11 -8.37 -5.75
N ALA A 263 -19.58 -7.44 -6.58
CA ALA A 263 -20.36 -6.28 -6.14
C ALA A 263 -21.74 -6.64 -5.57
N GLU A 264 -22.28 -7.79 -5.94
CA GLU A 264 -23.61 -8.27 -5.54
C GLU A 264 -23.56 -9.18 -4.29
N VAL A 265 -22.35 -9.49 -3.77
CA VAL A 265 -22.19 -10.47 -2.68
C VAL A 265 -22.76 -9.97 -1.35
N PHE A 266 -22.60 -8.67 -1.05
CA PHE A 266 -23.06 -8.11 0.21
C PHE A 266 -24.46 -7.51 0.09
N GLY A 267 -25.33 -7.87 1.02
CA GLY A 267 -26.60 -7.22 1.29
C GLY A 267 -26.65 -6.65 2.70
N PRO A 268 -27.75 -5.97 3.08
CA PRO A 268 -27.92 -5.40 4.40
C PRO A 268 -27.63 -6.41 5.52
N GLY A 269 -26.83 -5.99 6.53
CA GLY A 269 -26.46 -6.81 7.68
C GLY A 269 -25.27 -7.78 7.47
N ASN A 270 -24.73 -7.92 6.25
CA ASN A 270 -23.63 -8.87 6.01
C ASN A 270 -22.26 -8.35 6.44
N HIS A 271 -22.05 -7.04 6.39
CA HIS A 271 -20.84 -6.36 6.83
C HIS A 271 -21.17 -4.95 7.29
N GLY A 272 -20.27 -4.34 8.09
CA GLY A 272 -20.51 -2.99 8.60
C GLY A 272 -19.32 -2.47 9.39
N THR A 273 -19.34 -1.16 9.64
CA THR A 273 -18.35 -0.43 10.44
C THR A 273 -19.04 0.78 11.06
N THR A 274 -18.60 1.18 12.25
CA THR A 274 -19.15 2.37 12.92
C THR A 274 -18.67 3.65 12.25
N TYR A 275 -17.39 3.76 11.93
CA TYR A 275 -16.74 5.01 11.48
C TYR A 275 -16.43 5.04 9.99
N GLY A 276 -16.39 3.90 9.31
CA GLY A 276 -16.03 3.82 7.89
C GLY A 276 -16.97 4.64 7.01
N GLY A 277 -16.39 5.49 6.17
CA GLY A 277 -17.15 6.40 5.30
C GLY A 277 -17.84 7.55 6.03
N SER A 278 -17.33 7.97 7.20
CA SER A 278 -17.84 9.15 7.90
C SER A 278 -17.71 10.43 7.06
N PRO A 279 -18.57 11.45 7.28
CA PRO A 279 -18.51 12.70 6.52
C PRO A 279 -17.11 13.32 6.46
N LEU A 280 -16.40 13.35 7.60
CA LEU A 280 -15.04 13.93 7.65
C LEU A 280 -14.02 13.11 6.86
N ALA A 281 -14.07 11.79 6.97
CA ALA A 281 -13.18 10.91 6.20
C ALA A 281 -13.44 11.03 4.70
N CYS A 282 -14.71 11.09 4.29
CA CYS A 282 -15.08 11.22 2.88
C CYS A 282 -14.70 12.58 2.29
N ALA A 283 -14.91 13.68 3.03
CA ALA A 283 -14.47 15.01 2.60
C ALA A 283 -12.94 15.05 2.39
N THR A 284 -12.18 14.46 3.32
CA THR A 284 -10.73 14.38 3.23
C THR A 284 -10.31 13.56 2.00
N ALA A 285 -10.85 12.37 1.83
CA ALA A 285 -10.50 11.49 0.71
C ALA A 285 -10.92 12.07 -0.65
N LEU A 286 -12.08 12.75 -0.73
CA LEU A 286 -12.48 13.47 -1.95
C LEU A 286 -11.45 14.54 -2.35
N ALA A 287 -10.96 15.33 -1.38
CA ALA A 287 -9.92 16.31 -1.64
C ALA A 287 -8.62 15.63 -2.14
N VAL A 288 -8.26 14.46 -1.58
CA VAL A 288 -7.10 13.68 -2.05
C VAL A 288 -7.29 13.21 -3.48
N VAL A 289 -8.41 12.53 -3.77
CA VAL A 289 -8.66 11.96 -5.11
C VAL A 289 -8.71 13.06 -6.17
N ASN A 290 -9.39 14.18 -5.86
CA ASN A 290 -9.46 15.32 -6.77
C ASN A 290 -8.08 15.90 -7.04
N THR A 291 -7.26 16.16 -6.01
CA THR A 291 -5.89 16.68 -6.17
C THR A 291 -5.04 15.73 -7.04
N ILE A 292 -5.06 14.42 -6.79
CA ILE A 292 -4.30 13.46 -7.60
C ILE A 292 -4.69 13.54 -9.09
N VAL A 293 -5.97 13.67 -9.39
CA VAL A 293 -6.50 13.69 -10.75
C VAL A 293 -6.27 15.04 -11.42
N GLU A 294 -6.60 16.15 -10.75
CA GLU A 294 -6.55 17.51 -11.30
C GLU A 294 -5.11 17.97 -11.53
N ASP A 295 -4.20 17.67 -10.59
CA ASP A 295 -2.80 18.03 -10.69
C ASP A 295 -1.96 17.00 -11.47
N LYS A 296 -2.59 15.98 -12.07
CA LYS A 296 -1.95 14.91 -12.87
C LYS A 296 -0.80 14.23 -12.15
N LEU A 297 -0.98 13.96 -10.86
CA LEU A 297 0.08 13.40 -10.01
C LEU A 297 0.45 11.97 -10.37
N CYS A 298 -0.41 11.23 -11.07
CA CYS A 298 -0.05 9.91 -11.62
C CYS A 298 1.04 10.04 -12.69
N GLU A 299 0.88 10.96 -13.64
CA GLU A 299 1.86 11.22 -14.69
C GLU A 299 3.18 11.77 -14.11
N HIS A 300 3.07 12.64 -13.12
CA HIS A 300 4.25 13.12 -12.38
C HIS A 300 4.98 11.98 -11.69
N ALA A 301 4.28 11.11 -10.97
CA ALA A 301 4.87 9.96 -10.29
C ALA A 301 5.52 8.96 -11.27
N ALA A 302 4.96 8.79 -12.47
CA ALA A 302 5.56 7.96 -13.51
C ALA A 302 6.88 8.54 -14.02
N SER A 303 6.90 9.85 -14.38
CA SER A 303 8.08 10.51 -14.93
C SER A 303 9.17 10.71 -13.89
N LEU A 304 8.83 11.19 -12.69
CA LEU A 304 9.80 11.38 -11.61
C LEU A 304 10.33 10.03 -11.10
N GLY A 305 9.49 9.00 -11.04
CA GLY A 305 9.91 7.67 -10.64
C GLY A 305 10.95 7.06 -11.59
N GLN A 306 10.77 7.22 -12.90
CA GLN A 306 11.76 6.79 -13.89
C GLN A 306 13.06 7.61 -13.74
N TYR A 307 12.97 8.92 -13.59
CA TYR A 307 14.13 9.78 -13.35
C TYR A 307 14.93 9.34 -12.11
N ILE A 308 14.26 8.99 -11.01
CA ILE A 308 14.92 8.52 -9.79
C ILE A 308 15.59 7.16 -10.01
N LEU A 309 14.92 6.22 -10.67
CA LEU A 309 15.49 4.90 -10.99
C LEU A 309 16.75 5.05 -11.85
N ASP A 310 16.69 5.85 -12.90
CA ASP A 310 17.83 6.12 -13.79
C ASP A 310 18.98 6.77 -13.00
N GLY A 311 18.69 7.72 -12.11
CA GLY A 311 19.68 8.36 -11.25
C GLY A 311 20.39 7.36 -10.32
N PHE A 312 19.66 6.45 -9.70
CA PHE A 312 20.26 5.38 -8.88
C PHE A 312 21.07 4.40 -9.72
N HIS A 313 20.59 4.00 -10.90
CA HIS A 313 21.36 3.13 -11.80
C HIS A 313 22.67 3.78 -12.23
N ILE A 314 22.70 5.08 -12.46
CA ILE A 314 23.94 5.81 -12.80
C ILE A 314 24.87 5.88 -11.58
N GLN A 315 24.37 6.31 -10.42
CA GLN A 315 25.21 6.54 -9.25
C GLN A 315 25.69 5.26 -8.55
N LEU A 316 25.02 4.13 -8.79
CA LEU A 316 25.35 2.83 -8.19
C LEU A 316 25.77 1.77 -9.24
N ALA A 317 26.11 2.19 -10.46
CA ALA A 317 26.42 1.29 -11.58
C ALA A 317 27.59 0.33 -11.31
N ASP A 318 28.57 0.78 -10.54
CA ASP A 318 29.81 0.05 -10.19
C ASP A 318 29.80 -0.48 -8.72
N ALA A 319 28.62 -0.49 -8.08
CA ALA A 319 28.45 -0.90 -6.70
C ALA A 319 28.14 -2.42 -6.58
N PRO A 320 29.14 -3.30 -6.36
CA PRO A 320 28.95 -4.75 -6.37
C PRO A 320 28.09 -5.27 -5.20
N TYR A 321 27.88 -4.44 -4.19
CA TYR A 321 27.04 -4.70 -3.03
C TYR A 321 25.56 -4.32 -3.26
N VAL A 322 25.23 -3.72 -4.39
CA VAL A 322 23.85 -3.50 -4.86
C VAL A 322 23.47 -4.66 -5.78
N LYS A 323 22.52 -5.47 -5.33
CA LYS A 323 22.04 -6.63 -6.08
C LYS A 323 21.07 -6.25 -7.19
N GLU A 324 20.14 -5.36 -6.89
CA GLU A 324 19.09 -4.92 -7.82
C GLU A 324 18.52 -3.57 -7.42
N ILE A 325 18.24 -2.73 -8.41
CA ILE A 325 17.45 -1.52 -8.26
C ILE A 325 16.16 -1.73 -9.06
N ARG A 326 15.02 -1.65 -8.38
CA ARG A 326 13.71 -1.93 -8.99
C ARG A 326 12.63 -1.01 -8.46
N GLY A 327 11.53 -0.89 -9.20
CA GLY A 327 10.39 -0.10 -8.77
C GLY A 327 9.44 0.22 -9.90
N LYS A 328 8.35 0.91 -9.57
CA LYS A 328 7.41 1.46 -10.52
C LYS A 328 6.81 2.76 -9.97
N GLY A 329 6.89 3.84 -10.75
CA GLY A 329 6.58 5.17 -10.26
C GLY A 329 7.42 5.52 -9.03
N LEU A 330 6.79 6.03 -7.99
CA LEU A 330 7.44 6.41 -6.73
C LEU A 330 7.40 5.30 -5.66
N MET A 331 7.43 4.04 -6.08
CA MET A 331 7.58 2.86 -5.23
C MET A 331 8.90 2.18 -5.63
N ILE A 332 9.98 2.45 -4.88
CA ILE A 332 11.36 2.15 -5.28
C ILE A 332 12.03 1.30 -4.21
N GLY A 333 12.76 0.28 -4.62
CA GLY A 333 13.58 -0.59 -3.79
C GLY A 333 15.00 -0.74 -4.33
N ILE A 334 15.99 -0.61 -3.46
CA ILE A 334 17.40 -0.90 -3.75
C ILE A 334 17.78 -2.11 -2.88
N GLU A 335 17.93 -3.27 -3.50
CA GLU A 335 18.29 -4.50 -2.80
C GLU A 335 19.81 -4.62 -2.66
N LEU A 336 20.25 -4.84 -1.45
CA LEU A 336 21.67 -5.04 -1.11
C LEU A 336 22.00 -6.52 -0.99
N THR A 337 23.25 -6.89 -1.22
CA THR A 337 23.76 -8.27 -1.01
C THR A 337 23.70 -8.68 0.46
N ASP A 338 23.94 -7.72 1.38
CA ASP A 338 23.93 -7.92 2.80
C ASP A 338 22.86 -7.09 3.51
N ALA A 339 22.63 -7.38 4.79
CA ALA A 339 21.66 -6.62 5.58
C ALA A 339 22.14 -5.18 5.78
N GLY A 340 21.27 -4.21 5.51
CA GLY A 340 21.53 -2.77 5.63
C GLY A 340 20.64 -2.07 6.66
N THR A 341 20.26 -2.75 7.75
CA THR A 341 19.28 -2.24 8.72
C THR A 341 19.68 -0.90 9.36
N GLU A 342 20.97 -0.63 9.48
CA GLU A 342 21.50 0.63 10.06
C GLU A 342 21.38 1.82 9.10
N LEU A 343 21.25 1.58 7.80
CA LEU A 343 21.10 2.64 6.79
C LEU A 343 19.95 3.60 7.08
N ALA A 344 18.85 3.11 7.66
CA ALA A 344 17.74 3.97 8.03
C ALA A 344 18.12 4.97 9.14
N VAL A 345 18.97 4.57 10.07
CA VAL A 345 19.48 5.44 11.13
C VAL A 345 20.47 6.46 10.55
N LEU A 346 21.38 6.00 9.69
CA LEU A 346 22.35 6.87 9.01
C LEU A 346 21.67 7.89 8.10
N ALA A 347 20.67 7.46 7.35
CA ALA A 347 19.88 8.35 6.50
C ALA A 347 19.16 9.45 7.31
N LYS A 348 18.57 9.09 8.46
CA LYS A 348 17.98 10.07 9.38
C LYS A 348 19.02 11.10 9.84
N VAL A 349 20.24 10.68 10.20
CA VAL A 349 21.32 11.61 10.59
C VAL A 349 21.69 12.56 9.44
N LYS A 350 21.53 12.13 8.19
CA LYS A 350 21.75 12.96 6.99
C LYS A 350 20.49 13.72 6.52
N GLY A 351 19.42 13.71 7.33
CA GLY A 351 18.20 14.46 7.05
C GLY A 351 17.30 13.82 6.01
N ILE A 352 17.35 12.50 5.81
CA ILE A 352 16.43 11.76 4.92
C ILE A 352 15.76 10.64 5.72
N LEU A 353 14.44 10.53 5.58
CA LEU A 353 13.66 9.44 6.16
C LEU A 353 13.40 8.37 5.11
N LEU A 354 13.86 7.17 5.38
CA LEU A 354 13.61 5.95 4.61
C LEU A 354 13.47 4.77 5.56
N ASN A 355 13.10 3.60 5.05
CA ASN A 355 13.17 2.38 5.85
C ASN A 355 13.78 1.21 5.08
N ILE A 356 14.11 0.16 5.83
CA ILE A 356 14.64 -1.08 5.29
C ILE A 356 13.58 -2.16 5.43
N THR A 357 13.34 -2.89 4.34
CA THR A 357 12.36 -3.98 4.25
C THR A 357 12.98 -5.23 3.60
N GLY A 358 12.19 -6.20 3.13
CA GLY A 358 12.72 -7.38 2.45
C GLY A 358 13.73 -8.17 3.29
N GLY A 359 13.40 -8.44 4.56
CA GLY A 359 14.31 -9.15 5.46
C GLY A 359 15.56 -8.35 5.87
N GLY A 360 15.50 -7.03 5.82
CA GLY A 360 16.61 -6.15 6.20
C GLY A 360 17.56 -5.78 5.06
N ARG A 361 17.26 -6.14 3.83
CA ARG A 361 18.17 -5.97 2.68
C ARG A 361 17.71 -4.95 1.64
N VAL A 362 16.49 -4.46 1.70
CA VAL A 362 15.95 -3.55 0.69
C VAL A 362 15.77 -2.15 1.27
N VAL A 363 16.54 -1.19 0.78
CA VAL A 363 16.30 0.24 1.01
C VAL A 363 15.03 0.59 0.26
N ARG A 364 13.95 0.94 0.99
CA ARG A 364 12.66 1.28 0.42
C ARG A 364 12.46 2.79 0.44
N LEU A 365 12.12 3.34 -0.72
CA LEU A 365 11.80 4.75 -0.92
C LEU A 365 10.37 4.87 -1.44
N LEU A 366 9.57 5.68 -0.75
CA LEU A 366 8.16 5.95 -1.03
C LEU A 366 7.91 7.47 -0.92
N PRO A 367 8.65 8.30 -1.68
CA PRO A 367 8.54 9.76 -1.55
C PRO A 367 7.13 10.26 -1.91
N PRO A 368 6.73 11.49 -1.50
CA PRO A 368 5.42 12.03 -1.84
C PRO A 368 5.28 12.24 -3.35
N LEU A 369 4.07 12.13 -3.87
CA LEU A 369 3.76 12.33 -5.30
C LEU A 369 4.08 13.74 -5.77
N ILE A 370 4.14 14.69 -4.83
CA ILE A 370 4.43 16.11 -5.09
C ILE A 370 5.93 16.45 -5.00
N MET A 371 6.81 15.45 -4.79
CA MET A 371 8.26 15.68 -4.70
C MET A 371 8.78 16.39 -5.95
N SER A 372 9.57 17.44 -5.77
CA SER A 372 10.23 18.14 -6.86
C SER A 372 11.47 17.39 -7.36
N GLN A 373 11.93 17.71 -8.57
CA GLN A 373 13.16 17.14 -9.12
C GLN A 373 14.39 17.47 -8.27
N ASN A 374 14.51 18.69 -7.72
CA ASN A 374 15.62 19.05 -6.83
C ASN A 374 15.64 18.22 -5.54
N GLU A 375 14.48 17.90 -4.98
CA GLU A 375 14.37 17.01 -3.83
C GLU A 375 14.71 15.56 -4.20
N ALA A 376 14.35 15.12 -5.40
CA ALA A 376 14.75 13.82 -5.93
C ALA A 376 16.26 13.72 -6.13
N ASP A 377 16.91 14.77 -6.67
CA ASP A 377 18.37 14.85 -6.82
C ASP A 377 19.08 14.75 -5.48
N LEU A 378 18.60 15.49 -4.47
CA LEU A 378 19.12 15.40 -3.10
C LEU A 378 18.97 13.98 -2.53
N MET A 379 17.82 13.35 -2.73
CA MET A 379 17.55 11.97 -2.28
C MET A 379 18.49 10.98 -2.98
N ILE A 380 18.59 11.04 -4.31
CA ILE A 380 19.45 10.15 -5.10
C ILE A 380 20.90 10.27 -4.64
N HIS A 381 21.42 11.49 -4.58
CA HIS A 381 22.81 11.73 -4.18
C HIS A 381 23.08 11.24 -2.76
N THR A 382 22.25 11.63 -1.80
CA THR A 382 22.50 11.29 -0.38
C THR A 382 22.34 9.79 -0.11
N VAL A 383 21.31 9.14 -0.67
CA VAL A 383 21.08 7.71 -0.47
C VAL A 383 22.19 6.88 -1.14
N SER A 384 22.61 7.23 -2.36
CA SER A 384 23.71 6.55 -3.05
C SER A 384 25.02 6.67 -2.28
N LYS A 385 25.34 7.87 -1.80
CA LYS A 385 26.53 8.11 -0.96
C LYS A 385 26.49 7.28 0.34
N LEU A 386 25.33 7.22 1.01
CA LEU A 386 25.16 6.43 2.24
C LEU A 386 25.34 4.93 1.99
N ILE A 387 24.80 4.41 0.88
CA ILE A 387 24.98 3.00 0.52
C ILE A 387 26.45 2.68 0.28
N ARG A 388 27.18 3.54 -0.45
CA ARG A 388 28.64 3.39 -0.69
C ARG A 388 29.44 3.39 0.61
N ILE A 389 29.25 4.39 1.47
CA ILE A 389 29.92 4.50 2.77
C ILE A 389 29.62 3.27 3.65
N TYR A 390 28.36 2.83 3.70
CA TYR A 390 27.95 1.66 4.49
C TYR A 390 28.63 0.37 4.02
N ALA A 391 28.87 0.24 2.73
CA ALA A 391 29.57 -0.91 2.15
C ALA A 391 31.10 -0.83 2.26
N GLY A 392 31.65 0.26 2.81
CA GLY A 392 33.10 0.45 2.98
C GLY A 392 33.82 0.95 1.72
N ASP A 393 33.09 1.56 0.79
CA ASP A 393 33.66 2.20 -0.40
C ASP A 393 34.23 3.56 0.00
N GLU A 394 35.56 3.61 0.23
CA GLU A 394 36.29 4.77 0.77
C GLU A 394 36.42 5.94 -0.22
N ALA A 395 36.08 5.75 -1.51
CA ALA A 395 36.22 6.78 -2.53
C ALA A 395 35.28 7.98 -2.35
N ASP A 396 34.26 7.85 -1.49
CA ASP A 396 33.22 8.86 -1.26
C ASP A 396 33.07 9.30 0.23
N ALA A 397 34.04 9.01 1.11
CA ALA A 397 34.02 9.37 2.51
C ALA A 397 34.35 10.86 2.77
#